data_c83be3d45f5b037209a75deea3f6a215
#
_entry.id   c83be3d45f5b037209a75deea3f6a215
#
_cell.length_a   1.000
_cell.length_b   1.000
_cell.length_c   1.000
_cell.angle_alpha   90.00
_cell.angle_beta   90.00
_cell.angle_gamma   90.00
#
_symmetry.space_group_name_H-M   'P 1'
#
loop_
_entity.id
_entity.type
_entity.pdbx_description
1 polymer ?
#
loop_
_entity_poly.entity_id
_entity_poly.type
_entity_poly.pdbx_seq_one_letter_code
_entity_poly.pdbx_strand_id
1 'polypeptide(L)'
;LRLRKILTAVIIFILLCPATAYADEPYNNYNYDFWGTPVPAPAAYLPSRIIDGRSLGTYEFRKPQDLFTGPDNKLYVADTGNNRIVVINEYWELDRIIDGFDNNGSQDTFNNPQGLFVTNDGEIYVADTSNSRIVHLDADGNLIRIIGRPVSDIIPADLQYYPTALVVDKAGRIYIIAQGVNQGLIELDNQGEFVGYVGATKVKFNMVDYFWKLIATDEQRERMQLFVPTEYNNIDIDTEGFLYVTTSSLALEDIDRAINTRSKDDRYAPIRKLNPTGTDVLRRNGYFPPVGDVYFRSRGYAESGNSQLYDVCVEDSGIYSVLDKKKGRIFTYDTDGNLLYLFGGIGNRLGNFRDPAALDTINDQFVVLDSNMGQVTVFEPTLYGQLVKEAVVLHLNGRYDESAAKWEQVLKYNANSELAYIGMGKAYLRKDEFRLAMKYFKLGNKRDYYSKAFDLYRQEVIGDNFGWIVISILVLLVGSKILKKVRARKKAGIKAMGKVEA
;
A
#
# COMPACT_ATOMS: atom_id res chain seq x y z
N LEU A 1 29.52 56.85 -23.41
CA LEU A 1 29.44 55.70 -24.39
C LEU A 1 29.80 54.36 -23.74
N ARG A 2 30.85 54.24 -22.92
CA ARG A 2 31.29 52.99 -22.27
C ARG A 2 30.27 52.46 -21.23
N LEU A 3 29.66 53.35 -20.43
CA LEU A 3 28.68 52.94 -19.41
C LEU A 3 27.39 52.38 -20.05
N ARG A 4 26.92 52.96 -21.18
CA ARG A 4 25.79 52.41 -21.94
C ARG A 4 26.06 51.03 -22.50
N LYS A 5 27.25 50.77 -23.03
CA LYS A 5 27.64 49.45 -23.55
C LYS A 5 27.72 48.40 -22.44
N ILE A 6 28.21 48.77 -21.24
CA ILE A 6 28.26 47.88 -20.08
C ILE A 6 26.85 47.55 -19.60
N LEU A 7 25.97 48.57 -19.51
CA LEU A 7 24.57 48.36 -19.11
C LEU A 7 23.81 47.48 -20.09
N THR A 8 24.03 47.67 -21.41
CA THR A 8 23.44 46.82 -22.46
C THR A 8 23.96 45.39 -22.38
N ALA A 9 25.25 45.19 -22.14
CA ALA A 9 25.82 43.86 -21.96
C ALA A 9 25.31 43.11 -20.72
N VAL A 10 25.12 43.83 -19.60
CA VAL A 10 24.53 43.28 -18.36
C VAL A 10 23.06 42.90 -18.57
N ILE A 11 22.30 43.73 -19.28
CA ILE A 11 20.88 43.44 -19.58
C ILE A 11 20.78 42.23 -20.51
N ILE A 12 21.65 42.10 -21.54
CA ILE A 12 21.71 40.96 -22.44
C ILE A 12 22.12 39.70 -21.68
N PHE A 13 23.04 39.77 -20.72
CA PHE A 13 23.47 38.65 -19.90
C PHE A 13 22.36 38.17 -18.95
N ILE A 14 21.57 39.09 -18.37
CA ILE A 14 20.40 38.76 -17.55
C ILE A 14 19.28 38.14 -18.40
N LEU A 15 19.09 38.57 -19.64
CA LEU A 15 18.10 38.02 -20.57
C LEU A 15 18.55 36.67 -21.18
N LEU A 16 19.84 36.37 -21.20
CA LEU A 16 20.41 35.10 -21.66
C LEU A 16 20.65 34.07 -20.53
N CYS A 17 20.51 34.46 -19.26
CA CYS A 17 20.37 33.47 -18.20
C CYS A 17 19.07 32.72 -18.45
N PRO A 18 19.10 31.40 -18.81
CA PRO A 18 17.87 30.63 -18.78
C PRO A 18 17.36 30.74 -17.34
N ALA A 19 16.27 31.47 -17.13
CA ALA A 19 15.47 31.25 -15.96
C ALA A 19 15.09 29.76 -16.05
N THR A 20 15.78 28.89 -15.32
CA THR A 20 15.26 27.57 -15.02
C THR A 20 13.94 27.84 -14.31
N ALA A 21 12.87 27.90 -15.10
CA ALA A 21 11.54 27.79 -14.56
C ALA A 21 11.53 26.41 -13.87
N TYR A 22 11.77 26.38 -12.57
CA TYR A 22 11.33 25.28 -11.76
C TYR A 22 9.82 25.29 -11.97
N ALA A 23 9.32 24.36 -12.78
CA ALA A 23 7.90 24.08 -12.81
C ALA A 23 7.52 23.75 -11.39
N ASP A 24 6.71 24.63 -10.77
CA ASP A 24 6.23 24.44 -9.42
C ASP A 24 5.47 23.12 -9.42
N GLU A 25 5.96 22.13 -8.65
CA GLU A 25 5.33 20.81 -8.60
C GLU A 25 3.87 20.99 -8.21
N PRO A 26 2.92 20.32 -8.87
CA PRO A 26 1.50 20.57 -8.66
C PRO A 26 1.02 20.24 -7.24
N TYR A 27 1.79 19.43 -6.51
CA TYR A 27 1.52 18.98 -5.14
C TYR A 27 2.81 18.83 -4.34
N ASN A 28 2.70 18.80 -3.02
CA ASN A 28 3.84 18.59 -2.13
C ASN A 28 4.17 17.11 -2.04
N ASN A 29 5.40 16.75 -2.38
CA ASN A 29 5.94 15.41 -2.23
C ASN A 29 6.75 15.30 -0.94
N TYR A 30 6.50 14.25 -0.18
CA TYR A 30 7.22 13.95 1.06
C TYR A 30 7.22 12.45 1.34
N ASN A 31 8.00 12.04 2.30
CA ASN A 31 7.92 10.73 2.94
C ASN A 31 7.94 10.94 4.46
N TYR A 32 7.72 9.91 5.24
CA TYR A 32 7.80 9.98 6.69
C TYR A 32 9.14 9.43 7.19
N ASP A 33 9.77 10.17 8.13
CA ASP A 33 10.91 9.68 8.87
C ASP A 33 10.48 8.68 9.97
N PHE A 34 11.45 8.15 10.69
CA PHE A 34 11.20 7.22 11.81
C PHE A 34 10.24 7.80 12.87
N TRP A 35 10.22 9.12 13.03
CA TRP A 35 9.42 9.80 14.05
C TRP A 35 8.00 10.14 13.56
N GLY A 36 7.68 9.87 12.30
CA GLY A 36 6.41 10.22 11.67
C GLY A 36 6.33 11.70 11.29
N THR A 37 7.49 12.35 11.11
CA THR A 37 7.55 13.72 10.60
C THR A 37 7.63 13.68 9.08
N PRO A 38 6.80 14.46 8.36
CA PRO A 38 6.90 14.56 6.92
C PRO A 38 8.21 15.24 6.53
N VAL A 39 9.00 14.58 5.70
CA VAL A 39 10.27 15.06 5.17
C VAL A 39 10.14 15.21 3.65
N PRO A 40 10.46 16.39 3.05
CA PRO A 40 10.38 16.57 1.63
C PRO A 40 11.12 15.47 0.84
N ALA A 41 10.50 14.98 -0.20
CA ALA A 41 11.04 13.97 -1.11
C ALA A 41 10.86 14.43 -2.55
N PRO A 42 11.70 13.99 -3.50
CA PRO A 42 11.47 14.24 -4.92
C PRO A 42 10.15 13.61 -5.38
N ALA A 43 9.51 14.22 -6.39
CA ALA A 43 8.34 13.65 -7.02
C ALA A 43 8.66 12.28 -7.61
N ALA A 44 7.90 11.25 -7.23
CA ALA A 44 8.04 9.92 -7.83
C ALA A 44 7.25 9.80 -9.12
N TYR A 45 6.14 10.50 -9.23
CA TYR A 45 5.28 10.57 -10.41
C TYR A 45 4.91 12.01 -10.70
N LEU A 46 4.72 12.33 -11.98
CA LEU A 46 4.25 13.63 -12.44
C LEU A 46 3.07 13.44 -13.40
N PRO A 47 2.06 14.31 -13.34
CA PRO A 47 0.93 14.22 -14.27
C PRO A 47 1.36 14.58 -15.68
N SER A 48 0.99 13.76 -16.66
CA SER A 48 1.37 13.96 -18.07
C SER A 48 0.20 14.41 -18.93
N ARG A 49 -0.98 13.87 -18.72
CA ARG A 49 -2.17 14.19 -19.52
C ARG A 49 -3.47 13.98 -18.79
N ILE A 50 -4.51 14.58 -19.35
CA ILE A 50 -5.92 14.34 -18.96
C ILE A 50 -6.63 13.67 -20.15
N ILE A 51 -7.49 12.72 -19.82
CA ILE A 51 -8.38 12.03 -20.76
C ILE A 51 -9.79 12.27 -20.27
N ASP A 52 -10.61 12.83 -21.11
CA ASP A 52 -12.03 13.11 -20.88
C ASP A 52 -12.85 12.73 -22.11
N GLY A 53 -14.17 12.83 -22.03
CA GLY A 53 -15.03 12.48 -23.16
C GLY A 53 -14.75 13.30 -24.40
N ARG A 54 -14.32 14.57 -24.27
CA ARG A 54 -14.03 15.42 -25.44
C ARG A 54 -12.76 14.99 -26.14
N SER A 55 -11.72 14.67 -25.39
CA SER A 55 -10.46 14.19 -25.97
C SER A 55 -10.64 12.86 -26.70
N LEU A 56 -11.63 12.06 -26.27
CA LEU A 56 -12.02 10.80 -26.90
C LEU A 56 -13.05 10.96 -28.05
N GLY A 57 -13.49 12.18 -28.33
CA GLY A 57 -14.51 12.41 -29.35
C GLY A 57 -15.93 11.89 -29.01
N THR A 58 -16.22 11.72 -27.72
CA THR A 58 -17.52 11.25 -27.20
C THR A 58 -18.12 12.24 -26.21
N TYR A 59 -19.26 11.90 -25.60
CA TYR A 59 -19.85 12.70 -24.53
C TYR A 59 -18.95 12.73 -23.30
N GLU A 60 -18.97 13.85 -22.55
CA GLU A 60 -18.24 13.98 -21.29
C GLU A 60 -18.62 12.85 -20.33
N PHE A 61 -17.65 12.37 -19.55
CA PHE A 61 -17.90 11.43 -18.47
C PHE A 61 -18.80 12.09 -17.43
N ARG A 62 -19.77 11.35 -16.94
CA ARG A 62 -20.70 11.82 -15.94
C ARG A 62 -20.64 10.97 -14.69
N LYS A 63 -20.03 11.52 -13.63
CA LYS A 63 -19.86 10.82 -12.36
C LYS A 63 -19.32 9.40 -12.53
N PRO A 64 -18.23 9.19 -13.28
CA PRO A 64 -17.63 7.89 -13.40
C PRO A 64 -17.15 7.43 -12.01
N GLN A 65 -17.28 6.13 -11.70
CA GLN A 65 -16.99 5.61 -10.36
C GLN A 65 -15.82 4.65 -10.34
N ASP A 66 -15.52 3.97 -11.43
CA ASP A 66 -14.49 2.94 -11.46
C ASP A 66 -13.72 2.96 -12.79
N LEU A 67 -12.49 2.48 -12.73
CA LEU A 67 -11.65 2.18 -13.88
C LEU A 67 -10.85 0.92 -13.63
N PHE A 68 -10.53 0.18 -14.68
CA PHE A 68 -9.74 -1.03 -14.62
C PHE A 68 -8.89 -1.20 -15.88
N THR A 69 -7.64 -1.62 -15.72
CA THR A 69 -6.74 -1.91 -16.84
C THR A 69 -6.84 -3.38 -17.22
N GLY A 70 -7.29 -3.65 -18.42
CA GLY A 70 -7.38 -5.01 -18.95
C GLY A 70 -6.01 -5.58 -19.36
N PRO A 71 -5.93 -6.90 -19.56
CA PRO A 71 -4.69 -7.59 -19.94
C PRO A 71 -4.16 -7.19 -21.32
N ASP A 72 -5.00 -6.56 -22.16
CA ASP A 72 -4.69 -6.03 -23.49
C ASP A 72 -4.17 -4.58 -23.46
N ASN A 73 -3.77 -4.07 -22.27
CA ASN A 73 -3.37 -2.68 -22.04
C ASN A 73 -4.44 -1.66 -22.47
N LYS A 74 -5.71 -2.03 -22.38
CA LYS A 74 -6.82 -1.10 -22.52
C LYS A 74 -7.36 -0.67 -21.16
N LEU A 75 -7.75 0.58 -21.07
CA LEU A 75 -8.39 1.13 -19.89
C LEU A 75 -9.90 1.10 -20.06
N TYR A 76 -10.57 0.45 -19.14
CA TYR A 76 -12.04 0.37 -19.07
C TYR A 76 -12.53 1.37 -18.02
N VAL A 77 -13.49 2.20 -18.33
CA VAL A 77 -14.04 3.23 -17.43
C VAL A 77 -15.53 3.02 -17.27
N ALA A 78 -15.97 2.82 -16.04
CA ALA A 78 -17.40 2.80 -15.70
C ALA A 78 -17.92 4.25 -15.66
N ASP A 79 -18.49 4.71 -16.77
CA ASP A 79 -19.11 6.03 -16.90
C ASP A 79 -20.54 5.99 -16.36
N THR A 80 -20.62 5.88 -15.04
CA THR A 80 -21.78 5.52 -14.23
C THR A 80 -23.02 6.35 -14.54
N GLY A 81 -22.86 7.69 -14.56
CA GLY A 81 -23.98 8.60 -14.81
C GLY A 81 -24.47 8.62 -16.26
N ASN A 82 -23.72 8.02 -17.19
CA ASN A 82 -24.12 7.82 -18.59
C ASN A 82 -24.53 6.36 -18.87
N ASN A 83 -24.53 5.49 -17.85
CA ASN A 83 -24.91 4.08 -17.95
C ASN A 83 -24.13 3.30 -19.02
N ARG A 84 -22.82 3.49 -19.10
CA ARG A 84 -21.96 2.87 -20.12
C ARG A 84 -20.58 2.53 -19.59
N ILE A 85 -19.90 1.63 -20.29
CA ILE A 85 -18.47 1.38 -20.13
C ILE A 85 -17.75 1.98 -21.35
N VAL A 86 -16.72 2.78 -21.11
CA VAL A 86 -15.88 3.36 -22.16
C VAL A 86 -14.54 2.64 -22.16
N VAL A 87 -14.14 2.11 -23.31
CA VAL A 87 -12.86 1.40 -23.48
C VAL A 87 -11.91 2.30 -24.25
N ILE A 88 -10.72 2.50 -23.69
CA ILE A 88 -9.67 3.38 -24.19
C ILE A 88 -8.44 2.51 -24.50
N ASN A 89 -7.87 2.66 -25.71
CA ASN A 89 -6.72 1.87 -26.14
C ASN A 89 -5.38 2.38 -25.53
N GLU A 90 -4.30 1.65 -25.77
CA GLU A 90 -2.95 1.97 -25.31
C GLU A 90 -2.40 3.32 -25.82
N TYR A 91 -2.97 3.87 -26.88
CA TYR A 91 -2.62 5.18 -27.46
C TYR A 91 -3.46 6.32 -26.87
N TRP A 92 -4.32 6.01 -25.90
CA TRP A 92 -5.24 6.92 -25.24
C TRP A 92 -6.34 7.45 -26.20
N GLU A 93 -6.77 6.61 -27.13
CA GLU A 93 -7.86 6.87 -28.05
C GLU A 93 -9.08 6.01 -27.71
N LEU A 94 -10.27 6.45 -28.10
CA LEU A 94 -11.48 5.67 -27.93
C LEU A 94 -11.39 4.37 -28.75
N ASP A 95 -11.44 3.22 -28.07
CA ASP A 95 -11.57 1.91 -28.72
C ASP A 95 -13.04 1.60 -29.03
N ARG A 96 -13.88 1.61 -27.99
CA ARG A 96 -15.33 1.37 -28.13
C ARG A 96 -16.10 1.86 -26.89
N ILE A 97 -17.42 1.87 -27.05
CA ILE A 97 -18.37 2.13 -25.96
C ILE A 97 -19.31 0.93 -25.86
N ILE A 98 -19.53 0.43 -24.64
CA ILE A 98 -20.50 -0.61 -24.32
C ILE A 98 -21.61 0.06 -23.51
N ASP A 99 -22.76 0.33 -24.11
CA ASP A 99 -23.92 0.98 -23.48
C ASP A 99 -25.08 0.03 -23.29
N GLY A 100 -24.96 -1.21 -23.77
CA GLY A 100 -25.94 -2.27 -23.63
C GLY A 100 -25.49 -3.55 -24.30
N PHE A 101 -26.33 -4.58 -24.26
CA PHE A 101 -26.04 -5.92 -24.76
C PHE A 101 -27.34 -6.63 -25.19
N ASP A 102 -27.22 -7.61 -26.06
CA ASP A 102 -28.35 -8.48 -26.43
C ASP A 102 -28.61 -9.51 -25.33
N ASN A 103 -29.81 -9.46 -24.76
CA ASN A 103 -30.28 -10.43 -23.79
C ASN A 103 -31.39 -11.29 -24.42
N ASN A 104 -30.97 -12.38 -25.08
CA ASN A 104 -31.88 -13.33 -25.77
C ASN A 104 -32.80 -12.68 -26.79
N GLY A 105 -32.26 -11.79 -27.61
CA GLY A 105 -33.00 -11.09 -28.67
C GLY A 105 -33.73 -9.82 -28.20
N SER A 106 -33.46 -9.38 -26.95
CA SER A 106 -33.95 -8.12 -26.39
C SER A 106 -32.78 -7.24 -26.02
N GLN A 107 -32.77 -5.98 -26.45
CA GLN A 107 -31.76 -5.02 -26.02
C GLN A 107 -31.92 -4.71 -24.54
N ASP A 108 -30.85 -4.97 -23.75
CA ASP A 108 -30.76 -4.65 -22.32
C ASP A 108 -29.64 -3.63 -22.10
N THR A 109 -29.74 -2.82 -21.04
CA THR A 109 -28.80 -1.74 -20.76
C THR A 109 -28.39 -1.73 -19.32
N PHE A 110 -27.24 -1.11 -19.01
CA PHE A 110 -26.81 -0.86 -17.65
C PHE A 110 -27.65 0.23 -16.98
N ASN A 111 -27.70 0.20 -15.66
CA ASN A 111 -28.29 1.24 -14.83
C ASN A 111 -27.37 1.55 -13.65
N ASN A 112 -26.66 2.67 -13.72
CA ASN A 112 -25.71 3.12 -12.72
C ASN A 112 -24.60 2.08 -12.43
N PRO A 113 -23.85 1.59 -13.45
CA PRO A 113 -22.74 0.67 -13.24
C PRO A 113 -21.64 1.36 -12.41
N GLN A 114 -21.28 0.78 -11.25
CA GLN A 114 -20.33 1.40 -10.32
C GLN A 114 -18.97 0.72 -10.29
N GLY A 115 -18.90 -0.58 -10.55
CA GLY A 115 -17.66 -1.34 -10.52
C GLY A 115 -17.49 -2.19 -11.77
N LEU A 116 -16.26 -2.44 -12.15
CA LEU A 116 -15.92 -3.31 -13.27
C LEU A 116 -14.62 -4.08 -13.01
N PHE A 117 -14.52 -5.25 -13.62
CA PHE A 117 -13.33 -6.08 -13.59
C PHE A 117 -13.15 -6.78 -14.94
N VAL A 118 -11.92 -6.88 -15.42
CA VAL A 118 -11.61 -7.59 -16.66
C VAL A 118 -10.65 -8.74 -16.36
N THR A 119 -11.04 -9.95 -16.71
CA THR A 119 -10.21 -11.14 -16.50
C THR A 119 -9.01 -11.20 -17.45
N ASN A 120 -8.05 -12.08 -17.17
CA ASN A 120 -6.91 -12.30 -18.07
C ASN A 120 -7.31 -12.79 -19.47
N ASP A 121 -8.49 -13.38 -19.61
CA ASP A 121 -9.05 -13.84 -20.90
C ASP A 121 -9.83 -12.73 -21.61
N GLY A 122 -9.90 -11.54 -21.00
CA GLY A 122 -10.60 -10.36 -21.54
C GLY A 122 -12.11 -10.33 -21.25
N GLU A 123 -12.64 -11.27 -20.46
CA GLU A 123 -14.05 -11.25 -20.05
C GLU A 123 -14.31 -10.09 -19.10
N ILE A 124 -15.44 -9.39 -19.29
CA ILE A 124 -15.79 -8.18 -18.57
C ILE A 124 -16.90 -8.46 -17.57
N TYR A 125 -16.68 -8.16 -16.31
CA TYR A 125 -17.68 -8.22 -15.26
C TYR A 125 -18.05 -6.80 -14.83
N VAL A 126 -19.36 -6.48 -14.83
CA VAL A 126 -19.85 -5.14 -14.48
C VAL A 126 -20.83 -5.24 -13.31
N ALA A 127 -20.55 -4.51 -12.25
CA ALA A 127 -21.48 -4.31 -11.14
C ALA A 127 -22.57 -3.32 -11.57
N ASP A 128 -23.67 -3.82 -12.11
CA ASP A 128 -24.84 -3.07 -12.60
C ASP A 128 -25.76 -2.74 -11.41
N THR A 129 -25.29 -1.77 -10.61
CA THR A 129 -25.70 -1.50 -9.23
C THR A 129 -27.19 -1.28 -9.06
N SER A 130 -27.78 -0.37 -9.86
CA SER A 130 -29.21 -0.03 -9.72
C SER A 130 -30.13 -1.12 -10.29
N ASN A 131 -29.62 -2.02 -11.11
CA ASN A 131 -30.32 -3.22 -11.55
C ASN A 131 -30.10 -4.41 -10.59
N SER A 132 -29.32 -4.24 -9.51
CA SER A 132 -29.07 -5.26 -8.49
C SER A 132 -28.53 -6.57 -9.07
N ARG A 133 -27.58 -6.47 -10.02
CA ARG A 133 -27.01 -7.61 -10.74
C ARG A 133 -25.56 -7.38 -11.12
N ILE A 134 -24.87 -8.46 -11.47
CA ILE A 134 -23.59 -8.44 -12.17
C ILE A 134 -23.85 -8.90 -13.60
N VAL A 135 -23.35 -8.15 -14.57
CA VAL A 135 -23.37 -8.51 -15.98
C VAL A 135 -22.00 -9.04 -16.37
N HIS A 136 -21.97 -10.25 -16.89
CA HIS A 136 -20.76 -10.91 -17.38
C HIS A 136 -20.80 -10.95 -18.91
N LEU A 137 -19.83 -10.28 -19.54
CA LEU A 137 -19.70 -10.14 -20.99
C LEU A 137 -18.41 -10.82 -21.46
N ASP A 138 -18.39 -11.23 -22.71
CA ASP A 138 -17.15 -11.65 -23.37
C ASP A 138 -16.25 -10.45 -23.73
N ALA A 139 -15.08 -10.74 -24.29
CA ALA A 139 -14.12 -9.73 -24.68
C ALA A 139 -14.65 -8.75 -25.75
N ASP A 140 -15.65 -9.13 -26.53
CA ASP A 140 -16.30 -8.29 -27.55
C ASP A 140 -17.48 -7.46 -27.00
N GLY A 141 -17.90 -7.72 -25.75
CA GLY A 141 -19.02 -7.07 -25.08
C GLY A 141 -20.36 -7.79 -25.26
N ASN A 142 -20.37 -9.04 -25.75
CA ASN A 142 -21.58 -9.84 -25.85
C ASN A 142 -21.91 -10.48 -24.50
N LEU A 143 -23.19 -10.64 -24.19
CA LEU A 143 -23.64 -11.22 -22.95
C LEU A 143 -23.27 -12.72 -22.85
N ILE A 144 -22.54 -13.08 -21.80
CA ILE A 144 -22.34 -14.47 -21.39
C ILE A 144 -23.45 -14.87 -20.43
N ARG A 145 -23.63 -14.09 -19.34
CA ARG A 145 -24.68 -14.35 -18.34
C ARG A 145 -24.97 -13.13 -17.48
N ILE A 146 -26.10 -13.18 -16.80
CA ILE A 146 -26.48 -12.24 -15.75
C ILE A 146 -26.49 -12.98 -14.41
N ILE A 147 -25.80 -12.44 -13.40
CA ILE A 147 -25.76 -12.96 -12.04
C ILE A 147 -26.59 -12.02 -11.17
N GLY A 148 -27.72 -12.49 -10.72
CA GLY A 148 -28.63 -11.72 -9.89
C GLY A 148 -28.21 -11.70 -8.43
N ARG A 149 -29.14 -11.26 -7.57
CA ARG A 149 -28.98 -11.27 -6.13
C ARG A 149 -28.71 -12.71 -5.64
N PRO A 150 -27.66 -12.93 -4.82
CA PRO A 150 -27.40 -14.25 -4.27
C PRO A 150 -28.52 -14.68 -3.31
N VAL A 151 -28.84 -15.96 -3.32
CA VAL A 151 -29.89 -16.58 -2.48
C VAL A 151 -29.24 -17.66 -1.61
N SER A 152 -29.50 -17.58 -0.29
CA SER A 152 -29.03 -18.56 0.67
C SER A 152 -29.85 -18.41 1.98
N ASP A 153 -29.91 -19.47 2.80
CA ASP A 153 -30.56 -19.45 4.11
C ASP A 153 -29.92 -18.46 5.10
N ILE A 154 -28.65 -18.11 4.89
CA ILE A 154 -27.91 -17.15 5.74
C ILE A 154 -28.00 -15.71 5.24
N ILE A 155 -28.55 -15.49 4.04
CA ILE A 155 -28.77 -14.15 3.50
C ILE A 155 -30.18 -13.69 3.83
N PRO A 156 -30.38 -12.58 4.58
CA PRO A 156 -31.70 -12.07 4.90
C PRO A 156 -32.54 -11.87 3.65
N ALA A 157 -33.81 -12.28 3.68
CA ALA A 157 -34.68 -12.18 2.52
C ALA A 157 -34.94 -10.71 2.07
N ASP A 158 -34.83 -9.76 2.99
CA ASP A 158 -34.98 -8.33 2.80
C ASP A 158 -33.66 -7.59 2.50
N LEU A 159 -32.53 -8.32 2.36
CA LEU A 159 -31.24 -7.71 2.02
C LEU A 159 -31.37 -6.94 0.72
N GLN A 160 -31.08 -5.65 0.76
CA GLN A 160 -30.91 -4.84 -0.43
C GLN A 160 -29.54 -5.14 -1.03
N TYR A 161 -29.52 -5.60 -2.28
CA TYR A 161 -28.30 -5.99 -2.98
C TYR A 161 -27.97 -4.95 -4.04
N TYR A 162 -26.96 -4.12 -3.75
CA TYR A 162 -26.44 -3.11 -4.66
C TYR A 162 -24.92 -3.35 -4.81
N PRO A 163 -24.49 -4.19 -5.78
CA PRO A 163 -23.07 -4.45 -6.00
C PRO A 163 -22.37 -3.16 -6.47
N THR A 164 -21.21 -2.84 -5.85
CA THR A 164 -20.47 -1.61 -6.15
C THR A 164 -19.06 -1.86 -6.64
N ALA A 165 -18.43 -2.97 -6.25
CA ALA A 165 -17.12 -3.39 -6.74
C ALA A 165 -17.04 -4.91 -6.75
N LEU A 166 -16.18 -5.46 -7.58
CA LEU A 166 -15.98 -6.90 -7.68
C LEU A 166 -14.62 -7.24 -8.27
N VAL A 167 -14.13 -8.44 -7.96
CA VAL A 167 -13.00 -9.08 -8.63
C VAL A 167 -13.32 -10.55 -8.87
N VAL A 168 -12.62 -11.16 -9.83
CA VAL A 168 -12.76 -12.58 -10.18
C VAL A 168 -11.39 -13.24 -10.10
N ASP A 169 -11.28 -14.34 -9.38
CA ASP A 169 -10.02 -15.08 -9.29
C ASP A 169 -9.83 -16.07 -10.47
N LYS A 170 -8.65 -16.69 -10.52
CA LYS A 170 -8.29 -17.65 -11.58
C LYS A 170 -9.16 -18.92 -11.58
N ALA A 171 -9.90 -19.19 -10.50
CA ALA A 171 -10.84 -20.31 -10.42
C ALA A 171 -12.27 -19.91 -10.84
N GLY A 172 -12.48 -18.64 -11.21
CA GLY A 172 -13.78 -18.08 -11.59
C GLY A 172 -14.66 -17.75 -10.40
N ARG A 173 -14.12 -17.71 -9.17
CA ARG A 173 -14.88 -17.24 -7.99
C ARG A 173 -14.96 -15.73 -8.02
N ILE A 174 -16.13 -15.21 -7.67
CA ILE A 174 -16.44 -13.79 -7.73
C ILE A 174 -16.54 -13.26 -6.29
N TYR A 175 -15.75 -12.24 -5.99
CA TYR A 175 -15.79 -11.53 -4.71
C TYR A 175 -16.42 -10.16 -4.92
N ILE A 176 -17.48 -9.86 -4.17
CA ILE A 176 -18.34 -8.70 -4.43
C ILE A 176 -18.42 -7.86 -3.16
N ILE A 177 -18.28 -6.55 -3.35
CA ILE A 177 -18.70 -5.55 -2.39
C ILE A 177 -20.09 -5.08 -2.76
N ALA A 178 -21.05 -5.15 -1.82
CA ALA A 178 -22.38 -4.64 -2.02
C ALA A 178 -22.80 -3.70 -0.89
N GLN A 179 -23.48 -2.62 -1.22
CA GLN A 179 -23.96 -1.63 -0.26
C GLN A 179 -24.92 -2.30 0.75
N GLY A 180 -24.76 -1.97 2.03
CA GLY A 180 -25.58 -2.53 3.11
C GLY A 180 -25.16 -3.93 3.57
N VAL A 181 -24.12 -4.52 2.98
CA VAL A 181 -23.54 -5.80 3.43
C VAL A 181 -22.37 -5.52 4.36
N ASN A 182 -22.59 -5.72 5.66
CA ASN A 182 -21.62 -5.44 6.72
C ASN A 182 -20.84 -6.69 7.18
N GLN A 183 -20.97 -7.79 6.44
CA GLN A 183 -20.41 -9.10 6.79
C GLN A 183 -19.12 -9.42 6.02
N GLY A 184 -18.54 -8.43 5.35
CA GLY A 184 -17.39 -8.59 4.48
C GLY A 184 -17.77 -8.71 2.99
N LEU A 185 -16.92 -9.40 2.23
CA LEU A 185 -17.15 -9.66 0.80
C LEU A 185 -18.14 -10.80 0.62
N ILE A 186 -19.03 -10.69 -0.35
CA ILE A 186 -19.84 -11.82 -0.81
C ILE A 186 -18.97 -12.66 -1.74
N GLU A 187 -18.82 -13.96 -1.46
CA GLU A 187 -18.15 -14.92 -2.33
C GLU A 187 -19.18 -15.75 -3.08
N LEU A 188 -19.06 -15.75 -4.42
CA LEU A 188 -19.80 -16.64 -5.29
C LEU A 188 -18.82 -17.62 -5.97
N ASP A 189 -19.30 -18.81 -6.28
CA ASP A 189 -18.54 -19.75 -7.09
C ASP A 189 -18.56 -19.37 -8.58
N ASN A 190 -17.92 -20.20 -9.40
CA ASN A 190 -17.84 -19.99 -10.84
C ASN A 190 -19.19 -20.18 -11.57
N GLN A 191 -20.24 -20.66 -10.89
CA GLN A 191 -21.61 -20.72 -11.41
C GLN A 191 -22.43 -19.49 -11.01
N GLY A 192 -21.90 -18.66 -10.07
CA GLY A 192 -22.60 -17.51 -9.50
C GLY A 192 -23.42 -17.86 -8.26
N GLU A 193 -23.24 -19.07 -7.70
CA GLU A 193 -23.94 -19.51 -6.51
C GLU A 193 -23.19 -19.02 -5.26
N PHE A 194 -23.95 -18.69 -4.20
CA PHE A 194 -23.41 -18.14 -2.96
C PHE A 194 -22.60 -19.20 -2.19
N VAL A 195 -21.35 -18.89 -1.90
CA VAL A 195 -20.44 -19.73 -1.09
C VAL A 195 -20.39 -19.27 0.36
N GLY A 196 -20.25 -17.96 0.59
CA GLY A 196 -20.11 -17.41 1.92
C GLY A 196 -19.72 -15.95 1.96
N TYR A 197 -19.29 -15.51 3.16
CA TYR A 197 -18.71 -14.18 3.36
C TYR A 197 -17.23 -14.30 3.70
N VAL A 198 -16.39 -13.47 3.05
CA VAL A 198 -14.95 -13.45 3.23
C VAL A 198 -14.52 -12.14 3.88
N GLY A 199 -13.57 -12.20 4.83
CA GLY A 199 -13.00 -11.01 5.47
C GLY A 199 -13.91 -10.36 6.52
N ALA A 200 -14.96 -11.05 6.95
CA ALA A 200 -15.76 -10.63 8.11
C ALA A 200 -14.87 -10.47 9.34
N THR A 201 -15.04 -9.37 10.08
CA THR A 201 -14.28 -9.14 11.31
C THR A 201 -14.66 -10.21 12.35
N LYS A 202 -13.74 -11.15 12.61
CA LYS A 202 -13.95 -12.17 13.66
C LYS A 202 -14.02 -11.46 15.01
N VAL A 203 -15.18 -11.52 15.66
CA VAL A 203 -15.32 -11.07 17.05
C VAL A 203 -14.38 -11.93 17.88
N LYS A 204 -13.28 -11.36 18.38
CA LYS A 204 -12.42 -12.05 19.35
C LYS A 204 -13.28 -12.33 20.57
N PHE A 205 -13.50 -13.61 20.87
CA PHE A 205 -14.27 -14.05 22.02
C PHE A 205 -13.55 -13.54 23.28
N ASN A 206 -14.14 -12.55 23.94
CA ASN A 206 -13.64 -12.06 25.21
C ASN A 206 -14.47 -12.71 26.31
N MET A 207 -13.82 -13.48 27.19
CA MET A 207 -14.47 -14.15 28.33
C MET A 207 -15.23 -13.16 29.23
N VAL A 208 -14.72 -11.93 29.34
CA VAL A 208 -15.37 -10.87 30.13
C VAL A 208 -16.67 -10.42 29.46
N ASP A 209 -16.67 -10.22 28.13
CA ASP A 209 -17.88 -9.84 27.38
C ASP A 209 -18.90 -10.97 27.36
N TYR A 210 -18.46 -12.23 27.35
CA TYR A 210 -19.34 -13.39 27.48
C TYR A 210 -20.01 -13.42 28.87
N PHE A 211 -19.25 -13.17 29.93
CA PHE A 211 -19.78 -13.12 31.29
C PHE A 211 -20.80 -11.98 31.47
N TRP A 212 -20.50 -10.80 30.91
CA TRP A 212 -21.42 -9.68 30.90
C TRP A 212 -22.69 -9.95 30.08
N LYS A 213 -22.60 -10.67 28.95
CA LYS A 213 -23.77 -11.11 28.16
C LYS A 213 -24.69 -12.07 28.93
N LEU A 214 -24.14 -12.87 29.85
CA LEU A 214 -24.94 -13.79 30.67
C LEU A 214 -25.80 -13.08 31.72
N ILE A 215 -25.34 -11.91 32.21
CA ILE A 215 -26.01 -11.15 33.27
C ILE A 215 -26.71 -9.87 32.78
N ALA A 216 -26.51 -9.50 31.53
CA ALA A 216 -27.11 -8.32 30.91
C ALA A 216 -28.60 -8.55 30.57
N THR A 217 -29.43 -7.50 30.68
CA THR A 217 -30.81 -7.49 30.20
C THR A 217 -30.85 -7.53 28.66
N ASP A 218 -32.01 -7.88 28.09
CA ASP A 218 -32.15 -7.95 26.62
C ASP A 218 -31.83 -6.61 25.91
N GLU A 219 -32.25 -5.47 26.49
CA GLU A 219 -31.92 -4.14 26.02
C GLU A 219 -30.39 -3.83 26.12
N GLN A 220 -29.73 -4.34 27.15
CA GLN A 220 -28.28 -4.22 27.29
C GLN A 220 -27.54 -5.15 26.32
N ARG A 221 -28.09 -6.36 26.04
CA ARG A 221 -27.54 -7.28 25.03
C ARG A 221 -27.62 -6.71 23.62
N GLU A 222 -28.71 -6.06 23.25
CA GLU A 222 -28.86 -5.35 21.97
C GLU A 222 -27.83 -4.23 21.83
N ARG A 223 -27.56 -3.46 22.88
CA ARG A 223 -26.51 -2.45 22.90
C ARG A 223 -25.08 -3.03 22.90
N MET A 224 -24.89 -4.25 23.37
CA MET A 224 -23.60 -4.97 23.37
C MET A 224 -23.33 -5.73 22.08
N GLN A 225 -24.33 -5.86 21.20
CA GLN A 225 -24.16 -6.42 19.84
C GLN A 225 -23.69 -5.36 18.84
N LEU A 226 -22.88 -4.43 19.26
CA LEU A 226 -22.12 -3.59 18.32
C LEU A 226 -21.08 -4.47 17.60
N PHE A 227 -21.57 -5.22 16.60
CA PHE A 227 -20.75 -5.49 15.43
C PHE A 227 -20.33 -4.12 14.90
N VAL A 228 -19.06 -3.81 14.88
CA VAL A 228 -18.58 -2.72 14.05
C VAL A 228 -18.67 -3.26 12.63
N PRO A 229 -19.67 -2.82 11.84
CA PRO A 229 -19.79 -3.30 10.47
C PRO A 229 -18.52 -2.91 9.74
N THR A 230 -17.81 -3.86 9.19
CA THR A 230 -16.67 -3.59 8.31
C THR A 230 -17.24 -3.46 6.90
N GLU A 231 -17.51 -2.25 6.50
CA GLU A 231 -17.86 -1.94 5.11
C GLU A 231 -16.57 -1.73 4.32
N TYR A 232 -16.36 -2.56 3.31
CA TYR A 232 -15.30 -2.36 2.34
C TYR A 232 -15.75 -1.37 1.26
N ASN A 233 -14.81 -0.55 0.78
CA ASN A 233 -15.10 0.44 -0.27
C ASN A 233 -14.72 -0.09 -1.65
N ASN A 234 -13.53 -0.66 -1.78
CA ASN A 234 -13.05 -1.23 -3.02
C ASN A 234 -12.16 -2.45 -2.78
N ILE A 235 -11.91 -3.20 -3.85
CA ILE A 235 -11.22 -4.48 -3.85
C ILE A 235 -10.37 -4.63 -5.10
N ASP A 236 -9.17 -5.20 -4.93
CA ASP A 236 -8.32 -5.67 -6.01
C ASP A 236 -7.74 -7.04 -5.66
N ILE A 237 -7.17 -7.75 -6.64
CA ILE A 237 -6.69 -9.12 -6.49
C ILE A 237 -5.30 -9.28 -7.11
N ASP A 238 -4.35 -9.85 -6.34
CA ASP A 238 -3.02 -10.15 -6.88
C ASP A 238 -2.99 -11.47 -7.67
N THR A 239 -1.90 -11.70 -8.37
CA THR A 239 -1.71 -12.91 -9.21
C THR A 239 -1.67 -14.20 -8.42
N GLU A 240 -1.49 -14.15 -7.10
CA GLU A 240 -1.53 -15.30 -6.18
C GLU A 240 -2.95 -15.53 -5.62
N GLY A 241 -3.91 -14.65 -5.89
CA GLY A 241 -5.30 -14.75 -5.45
C GLY A 241 -5.56 -14.16 -4.06
N PHE A 242 -4.66 -13.32 -3.54
CA PHE A 242 -4.94 -12.54 -2.33
C PHE A 242 -5.76 -11.30 -2.69
N LEU A 243 -6.76 -11.00 -1.87
CA LEU A 243 -7.64 -9.86 -2.05
C LEU A 243 -7.13 -8.68 -1.24
N TYR A 244 -6.94 -7.54 -1.91
CA TYR A 244 -6.64 -6.28 -1.25
C TYR A 244 -7.95 -5.49 -1.12
N VAL A 245 -8.29 -5.08 0.09
CA VAL A 245 -9.54 -4.37 0.36
C VAL A 245 -9.28 -3.12 1.17
N THR A 246 -10.04 -2.07 0.89
CA THR A 246 -9.99 -0.80 1.62
C THR A 246 -11.25 -0.60 2.45
N THR A 247 -11.13 0.15 3.55
CA THR A 247 -12.27 0.63 4.34
C THR A 247 -12.02 2.05 4.84
N SER A 248 -13.00 2.93 4.66
CA SER A 248 -12.97 4.30 5.15
C SER A 248 -13.87 4.52 6.38
N SER A 249 -14.57 3.49 6.84
CA SER A 249 -15.53 3.56 7.96
C SER A 249 -14.89 3.53 9.35
N LEU A 250 -13.54 3.48 9.43
CA LEU A 250 -12.84 3.45 10.72
C LEU A 250 -12.93 4.79 11.45
N ALA A 251 -13.18 4.73 12.76
CA ALA A 251 -13.20 5.91 13.61
C ALA A 251 -11.79 6.55 13.69
N LEU A 252 -11.75 7.88 13.75
CA LEU A 252 -10.50 8.65 13.82
C LEU A 252 -9.63 8.22 15.00
N GLU A 253 -10.25 7.99 16.16
CA GLU A 253 -9.59 7.60 17.41
C GLU A 253 -8.93 6.22 17.30
N ASP A 254 -9.49 5.33 16.49
CA ASP A 254 -8.96 3.98 16.29
C ASP A 254 -7.73 4.02 15.37
N ILE A 255 -7.75 4.83 14.32
CA ILE A 255 -6.60 5.05 13.45
C ILE A 255 -5.47 5.76 14.23
N ASP A 256 -5.79 6.81 15.01
CA ASP A 256 -4.82 7.48 15.87
C ASP A 256 -4.17 6.50 16.87
N ARG A 257 -4.99 5.63 17.48
CA ARG A 257 -4.48 4.59 18.37
C ARG A 257 -3.56 3.63 17.63
N ALA A 258 -3.95 3.17 16.44
CA ALA A 258 -3.12 2.27 15.63
C ALA A 258 -1.75 2.89 15.29
N ILE A 259 -1.72 4.15 14.90
CA ILE A 259 -0.50 4.89 14.59
C ILE A 259 0.36 5.05 15.84
N ASN A 260 -0.19 5.59 16.93
CA ASN A 260 0.56 5.90 18.15
C ASN A 260 1.10 4.65 18.84
N THR A 261 0.38 3.54 18.78
CA THR A 261 0.80 2.25 19.37
C THR A 261 1.57 1.36 18.39
N ARG A 262 1.71 1.76 17.13
CA ARG A 262 2.24 0.93 16.03
C ARG A 262 1.53 -0.44 16.01
N SER A 263 0.22 -0.40 16.11
CA SER A 263 -0.64 -1.58 16.22
C SER A 263 -0.52 -2.46 14.98
N LYS A 264 -0.52 -3.78 15.22
CA LYS A 264 -0.67 -4.79 14.17
C LYS A 264 -2.07 -5.40 14.17
N ASP A 265 -3.00 -4.80 14.91
CA ASP A 265 -4.38 -5.27 15.00
C ASP A 265 -5.12 -4.88 13.71
N ASP A 266 -5.62 -5.88 13.00
CA ASP A 266 -6.35 -5.75 11.73
C ASP A 266 -7.66 -4.96 11.87
N ARG A 267 -8.22 -4.86 13.08
CA ARG A 267 -9.43 -4.07 13.35
C ARG A 267 -9.25 -2.58 13.07
N TYR A 268 -8.02 -2.08 13.14
CA TYR A 268 -7.67 -0.67 12.90
C TYR A 268 -7.00 -0.45 11.55
N ALA A 269 -7.03 -1.45 10.67
CA ALA A 269 -6.35 -1.40 9.39
C ALA A 269 -7.30 -0.91 8.29
N PRO A 270 -7.07 0.28 7.71
CA PRO A 270 -7.89 0.79 6.61
C PRO A 270 -7.62 0.06 5.29
N ILE A 271 -6.55 -0.69 5.20
CA ILE A 271 -6.26 -1.61 4.10
C ILE A 271 -5.89 -2.99 4.65
N ARG A 272 -6.39 -4.05 4.02
CA ARG A 272 -6.11 -5.45 4.36
C ARG A 272 -5.74 -6.24 3.12
N LYS A 273 -4.87 -7.24 3.28
CA LYS A 273 -4.61 -8.29 2.31
C LYS A 273 -5.21 -9.59 2.84
N LEU A 274 -6.31 -10.02 2.26
CA LEU A 274 -7.04 -11.20 2.71
C LEU A 274 -6.57 -12.43 1.93
N ASN A 275 -6.30 -13.51 2.66
CA ASN A 275 -6.14 -14.82 2.03
C ASN A 275 -7.52 -15.43 1.70
N PRO A 276 -7.59 -16.57 0.97
CA PRO A 276 -8.87 -17.19 0.63
C PRO A 276 -9.76 -17.57 1.82
N THR A 277 -9.21 -17.64 3.03
CA THR A 277 -9.99 -17.88 4.26
C THR A 277 -10.46 -16.59 4.94
N GLY A 278 -10.24 -15.43 4.31
CA GLY A 278 -10.62 -14.11 4.82
C GLY A 278 -9.76 -13.60 5.98
N THR A 279 -8.55 -14.18 6.17
CA THR A 279 -7.62 -13.71 7.21
C THR A 279 -6.70 -12.65 6.64
N ASP A 280 -6.55 -11.52 7.34
CA ASP A 280 -5.61 -10.47 6.96
C ASP A 280 -4.17 -10.93 7.16
N VAL A 281 -3.39 -10.93 6.10
CA VAL A 281 -1.97 -11.31 6.06
C VAL A 281 -1.06 -10.16 5.64
N LEU A 282 -1.59 -8.93 5.56
CA LEU A 282 -0.81 -7.75 5.18
C LEU A 282 0.34 -7.53 6.17
N ARG A 283 1.55 -7.44 5.66
CA ARG A 283 2.72 -7.11 6.48
C ARG A 283 2.73 -5.62 6.80
N ARG A 284 2.99 -5.30 8.07
CA ARG A 284 3.05 -3.93 8.60
C ARG A 284 4.38 -3.70 9.31
N ASN A 285 5.48 -3.99 8.59
CA ASN A 285 6.85 -3.94 9.14
C ASN A 285 7.50 -2.56 8.95
N GLY A 286 6.84 -1.63 8.27
CA GLY A 286 7.26 -0.24 8.15
C GLY A 286 7.31 0.49 9.50
N TYR A 287 7.70 1.74 9.50
CA TYR A 287 7.70 2.55 10.73
C TYR A 287 6.30 2.75 11.30
N PHE A 288 5.33 2.87 10.41
CA PHE A 288 3.91 2.96 10.73
C PHE A 288 3.13 1.93 9.92
N PRO A 289 1.95 1.50 10.40
CA PRO A 289 1.07 0.68 9.58
C PRO A 289 0.63 1.47 8.33
N PRO A 290 0.31 0.81 7.21
CA PRO A 290 -0.22 1.47 6.01
C PRO A 290 -1.60 2.09 6.30
N VAL A 291 -1.63 3.37 6.61
CA VAL A 291 -2.85 4.12 6.99
C VAL A 291 -3.00 5.43 6.21
N GLY A 292 -2.14 5.67 5.22
CA GLY A 292 -2.06 6.94 4.53
C GLY A 292 -1.30 7.98 5.36
N ASP A 293 -1.85 9.18 5.47
CA ASP A 293 -1.23 10.29 6.15
C ASP A 293 -1.20 10.10 7.68
N VAL A 294 -0.02 10.16 8.27
CA VAL A 294 0.19 10.01 9.72
C VAL A 294 0.23 11.35 10.46
N TYR A 295 0.27 12.45 9.72
CA TYR A 295 0.31 13.80 10.29
C TYR A 295 -1.08 14.43 10.30
N PHE A 296 -1.72 14.49 11.46
CA PHE A 296 -3.12 14.91 11.61
C PHE A 296 -3.29 16.37 12.05
N ARG A 297 -2.22 17.05 12.46
CA ARG A 297 -2.30 18.39 13.06
C ARG A 297 -2.13 19.51 12.04
N SER A 298 -3.06 19.62 11.11
CA SER A 298 -3.22 20.86 10.34
C SER A 298 -4.36 21.68 10.92
N ARG A 299 -4.04 22.77 11.61
CA ARG A 299 -5.05 23.68 12.15
C ARG A 299 -5.71 24.44 11.00
N GLY A 300 -6.99 24.15 10.76
CA GLY A 300 -7.87 25.05 9.99
C GLY A 300 -7.98 24.84 8.49
N TYR A 301 -7.50 23.71 7.93
CA TYR A 301 -7.70 23.38 6.52
C TYR A 301 -8.70 22.24 6.34
N ALA A 302 -9.45 22.26 5.21
CA ALA A 302 -10.42 21.22 4.85
C ALA A 302 -9.79 19.80 4.73
N GLU A 303 -8.48 19.74 4.54
CA GLU A 303 -7.66 18.52 4.45
C GLU A 303 -7.19 17.99 5.81
N SER A 304 -7.62 18.61 6.92
CA SER A 304 -7.23 18.16 8.26
C SER A 304 -7.89 16.81 8.62
N GLY A 305 -7.19 16.00 9.39
CA GLY A 305 -7.64 14.68 9.84
C GLY A 305 -7.05 13.52 9.03
N ASN A 306 -7.54 12.32 9.30
CA ASN A 306 -7.03 11.08 8.71
C ASN A 306 -7.27 10.99 7.22
N SER A 307 -6.42 10.24 6.55
CA SER A 307 -6.68 9.72 5.21
C SER A 307 -7.97 8.89 5.18
N GLN A 308 -8.68 8.94 4.07
CA GLN A 308 -9.78 8.06 3.74
C GLN A 308 -9.34 7.18 2.57
N LEU A 309 -8.75 6.04 2.89
CA LEU A 309 -8.30 5.09 1.88
C LEU A 309 -9.53 4.47 1.23
N TYR A 310 -9.70 4.73 -0.05
CA TYR A 310 -10.93 4.41 -0.77
C TYR A 310 -10.73 3.32 -1.81
N ASP A 311 -9.68 3.43 -2.62
CA ASP A 311 -9.38 2.49 -3.68
C ASP A 311 -7.96 1.94 -3.53
N VAL A 312 -7.70 0.77 -4.14
CA VAL A 312 -6.41 0.09 -4.10
C VAL A 312 -6.14 -0.59 -5.43
N CYS A 313 -4.91 -0.48 -5.92
CA CYS A 313 -4.41 -1.33 -6.99
C CYS A 313 -3.14 -2.05 -6.55
N VAL A 314 -2.98 -3.30 -6.98
CA VAL A 314 -1.84 -4.15 -6.66
C VAL A 314 -1.11 -4.57 -7.93
N GLU A 315 0.20 -4.40 -7.94
CA GLU A 315 1.04 -4.84 -9.04
C GLU A 315 1.49 -6.30 -8.85
N ASP A 316 1.89 -6.96 -9.94
CA ASP A 316 2.42 -8.33 -9.93
C ASP A 316 3.59 -8.54 -8.94
N SER A 317 4.35 -7.47 -8.68
CA SER A 317 5.44 -7.48 -7.70
C SER A 317 4.96 -7.55 -6.23
N GLY A 318 3.65 -7.38 -5.99
CA GLY A 318 3.06 -7.22 -4.67
C GLY A 318 3.24 -5.81 -4.07
N ILE A 319 3.80 -4.86 -4.82
CA ILE A 319 3.72 -3.43 -4.51
C ILE A 319 2.27 -3.02 -4.68
N TYR A 320 1.74 -2.26 -3.75
CA TYR A 320 0.34 -1.81 -3.81
C TYR A 320 0.23 -0.31 -3.57
N SER A 321 -0.70 0.30 -4.27
CA SER A 321 -0.99 1.73 -4.18
C SER A 321 -2.41 1.95 -3.71
N VAL A 322 -2.60 2.97 -2.89
CA VAL A 322 -3.89 3.25 -2.24
C VAL A 322 -4.27 4.71 -2.45
N LEU A 323 -5.49 4.93 -2.90
CA LEU A 323 -6.06 6.25 -3.13
C LEU A 323 -6.70 6.81 -1.86
N ASP A 324 -6.22 7.95 -1.40
CA ASP A 324 -6.87 8.76 -0.36
C ASP A 324 -7.89 9.71 -1.01
N LYS A 325 -9.16 9.37 -0.90
CA LYS A 325 -10.25 10.16 -1.47
C LYS A 325 -10.33 11.56 -0.86
N LYS A 326 -10.04 11.69 0.43
CA LYS A 326 -10.15 12.97 1.15
C LYS A 326 -9.05 13.96 0.79
N LYS A 327 -7.82 13.47 0.60
CA LYS A 327 -6.64 14.32 0.37
C LYS A 327 -6.16 14.29 -1.08
N GLY A 328 -6.78 13.46 -1.92
CA GLY A 328 -6.41 13.27 -3.31
C GLY A 328 -5.00 12.73 -3.49
N ARG A 329 -4.50 11.95 -2.53
CA ARG A 329 -3.14 11.40 -2.56
C ARG A 329 -3.14 9.93 -2.86
N ILE A 330 -2.13 9.51 -3.57
CA ILE A 330 -1.83 8.11 -3.82
C ILE A 330 -0.62 7.73 -2.98
N PHE A 331 -0.77 6.75 -2.10
CA PHE A 331 0.30 6.19 -1.27
C PHE A 331 0.71 4.84 -1.82
N THR A 332 1.99 4.65 -2.15
CA THR A 332 2.53 3.38 -2.63
C THR A 332 3.39 2.72 -1.56
N TYR A 333 3.10 1.44 -1.29
CA TYR A 333 3.76 0.64 -0.27
C TYR A 333 4.43 -0.60 -0.87
N ASP A 334 5.53 -1.04 -0.26
CA ASP A 334 6.14 -2.34 -0.57
C ASP A 334 5.41 -3.49 0.17
N THR A 335 5.81 -4.73 -0.14
CA THR A 335 5.27 -5.95 0.47
C THR A 335 5.49 -6.07 1.97
N ASP A 336 6.39 -5.29 2.56
CA ASP A 336 6.63 -5.21 4.00
C ASP A 336 5.80 -4.10 4.68
N GLY A 337 5.11 -3.25 3.91
CA GLY A 337 4.33 -2.10 4.39
C GLY A 337 5.15 -0.84 4.61
N ASN A 338 6.30 -0.70 3.97
CA ASN A 338 7.03 0.56 3.95
C ASN A 338 6.44 1.49 2.89
N LEU A 339 6.21 2.74 3.24
CA LEU A 339 5.83 3.78 2.29
C LEU A 339 7.01 4.06 1.36
N LEU A 340 6.83 3.81 0.06
CA LEU A 340 7.84 4.07 -0.98
C LEU A 340 7.84 5.54 -1.38
N TYR A 341 6.69 6.04 -1.76
CA TYR A 341 6.43 7.42 -2.17
C TYR A 341 4.93 7.73 -2.13
N LEU A 342 4.63 9.00 -2.24
CA LEU A 342 3.27 9.49 -2.43
C LEU A 342 3.26 10.62 -3.46
N PHE A 343 2.12 10.85 -4.08
CA PHE A 343 1.90 11.93 -5.06
C PHE A 343 0.41 12.30 -5.12
N GLY A 344 0.07 13.35 -5.88
CA GLY A 344 -1.30 13.84 -5.99
C GLY A 344 -1.69 14.82 -4.88
N GLY A 345 -2.86 15.40 -4.98
CA GLY A 345 -3.43 16.34 -4.02
C GLY A 345 -4.85 16.78 -4.39
N ILE A 346 -5.47 17.60 -3.54
CA ILE A 346 -6.76 18.21 -3.82
C ILE A 346 -6.56 19.57 -4.50
N GLY A 347 -7.31 19.83 -5.56
CA GLY A 347 -7.26 21.11 -6.28
C GLY A 347 -7.70 21.03 -7.72
N ASN A 348 -7.41 22.11 -8.48
CA ASN A 348 -7.81 22.22 -9.89
C ASN A 348 -6.62 22.22 -10.87
N ARG A 349 -5.38 22.08 -10.35
CA ARG A 349 -4.19 21.97 -11.21
C ARG A 349 -4.10 20.56 -11.76
N LEU A 350 -3.45 20.39 -12.89
CA LEU A 350 -3.11 19.08 -13.42
C LEU A 350 -2.37 18.26 -12.34
N GLY A 351 -2.84 17.04 -12.09
CA GLY A 351 -2.32 16.17 -11.03
C GLY A 351 -2.98 16.33 -9.66
N ASN A 352 -3.96 17.25 -9.54
CA ASN A 352 -4.82 17.38 -8.37
C ASN A 352 -6.25 16.98 -8.72
N PHE A 353 -7.02 16.61 -7.72
CA PHE A 353 -8.36 16.04 -7.86
C PHE A 353 -9.40 16.84 -7.06
N ARG A 354 -10.67 16.71 -7.45
CA ARG A 354 -11.81 17.20 -6.68
C ARG A 354 -12.55 16.09 -5.92
N ASP A 355 -12.72 14.96 -6.56
CA ASP A 355 -13.36 13.75 -6.02
C ASP A 355 -12.76 12.50 -6.68
N PRO A 356 -11.53 12.12 -6.30
CA PRO A 356 -10.89 10.95 -6.87
C PRO A 356 -11.67 9.69 -6.48
N ALA A 357 -11.98 8.84 -7.47
CA ALA A 357 -12.87 7.71 -7.32
C ALA A 357 -12.17 6.36 -7.52
N ALA A 358 -11.24 6.28 -8.46
CA ALA A 358 -10.56 5.03 -8.77
C ALA A 358 -9.11 5.26 -9.21
N LEU A 359 -8.30 4.23 -9.04
CA LEU A 359 -6.86 4.20 -9.28
C LEU A 359 -6.48 2.87 -9.91
N ASP A 360 -5.67 2.91 -10.97
CA ASP A 360 -5.06 1.70 -11.51
C ASP A 360 -3.70 2.03 -12.17
N THR A 361 -3.02 1.01 -12.69
CA THR A 361 -1.73 1.15 -13.38
C THR A 361 -1.80 0.56 -14.79
N ILE A 362 -1.17 1.25 -15.73
CA ILE A 362 -1.01 0.80 -17.11
C ILE A 362 0.41 1.13 -17.58
N ASN A 363 1.20 0.14 -18.00
CA ASN A 363 2.57 0.33 -18.51
C ASN A 363 3.45 1.22 -17.57
N ASP A 364 3.50 0.92 -16.28
CA ASP A 364 4.18 1.72 -15.24
C ASP A 364 3.64 3.14 -15.00
N GLN A 365 2.60 3.56 -15.70
CA GLN A 365 1.90 4.81 -15.46
C GLN A 365 0.74 4.57 -14.48
N PHE A 366 0.45 5.55 -13.62
CA PHE A 366 -0.79 5.53 -12.87
C PHE A 366 -1.89 6.25 -13.64
N VAL A 367 -3.08 5.70 -13.56
CA VAL A 367 -4.32 6.31 -14.06
C VAL A 367 -5.26 6.55 -12.88
N VAL A 368 -5.71 7.77 -12.71
CA VAL A 368 -6.57 8.16 -11.59
C VAL A 368 -7.83 8.83 -12.12
N LEU A 369 -8.97 8.28 -11.74
CA LEU A 369 -10.29 8.78 -12.13
C LEU A 369 -10.79 9.82 -11.15
N ASP A 370 -11.23 10.96 -11.65
CA ASP A 370 -11.95 11.97 -10.88
C ASP A 370 -13.44 11.98 -11.28
N SER A 371 -14.28 11.58 -10.33
CA SER A 371 -15.74 11.49 -10.54
C SER A 371 -16.41 12.86 -10.74
N ASN A 372 -15.92 13.88 -10.03
CA ASN A 372 -16.50 15.22 -10.12
C ASN A 372 -16.03 15.97 -11.37
N MET A 373 -14.76 15.83 -11.73
CA MET A 373 -14.21 16.45 -12.94
C MET A 373 -14.56 15.68 -14.22
N GLY A 374 -15.00 14.42 -14.11
CA GLY A 374 -15.33 13.56 -15.25
C GLY A 374 -14.12 13.31 -16.14
N GLN A 375 -12.98 12.97 -15.57
CA GLN A 375 -11.73 12.80 -16.29
C GLN A 375 -10.82 11.76 -15.66
N VAL A 376 -9.92 11.20 -16.45
CA VAL A 376 -8.79 10.37 -16.01
C VAL A 376 -7.53 11.19 -16.14
N THR A 377 -6.72 11.25 -15.09
CA THR A 377 -5.38 11.84 -15.11
C THR A 377 -4.32 10.74 -15.18
N VAL A 378 -3.44 10.82 -16.17
CA VAL A 378 -2.31 9.89 -16.34
C VAL A 378 -1.07 10.51 -15.69
N PHE A 379 -0.37 9.70 -14.89
CA PHE A 379 0.88 10.07 -14.23
C PHE A 379 2.01 9.21 -14.76
N GLU A 380 3.10 9.85 -15.14
CA GLU A 380 4.32 9.19 -15.60
C GLU A 380 5.35 9.12 -14.46
N PRO A 381 6.06 7.97 -14.32
CA PRO A 381 7.10 7.85 -13.32
C PRO A 381 8.29 8.77 -13.65
N THR A 382 8.81 9.45 -12.66
CA THR A 382 10.10 10.15 -12.75
C THR A 382 11.25 9.14 -12.63
N LEU A 383 12.47 9.56 -12.96
CA LEU A 383 13.63 8.70 -12.73
C LEU A 383 13.78 8.30 -11.25
N TYR A 384 13.42 9.19 -10.32
CA TYR A 384 13.41 8.87 -8.88
C TYR A 384 12.41 7.76 -8.56
N GLY A 385 11.17 7.87 -9.05
CA GLY A 385 10.12 6.86 -8.84
C GLY A 385 10.52 5.51 -9.43
N GLN A 386 11.05 5.50 -10.66
CA GLN A 386 11.55 4.28 -11.32
C GLN A 386 12.66 3.61 -10.50
N LEU A 387 13.66 4.38 -10.04
CA LEU A 387 14.77 3.84 -9.23
C LEU A 387 14.29 3.21 -7.93
N VAL A 388 13.33 3.83 -7.24
CA VAL A 388 12.76 3.28 -6.00
C VAL A 388 12.03 1.96 -6.29
N LYS A 389 11.15 1.94 -7.31
CA LYS A 389 10.40 0.75 -7.72
C LYS A 389 11.34 -0.39 -8.13
N GLU A 390 12.30 -0.11 -9.03
CA GLU A 390 13.29 -1.09 -9.49
C GLU A 390 14.11 -1.67 -8.33
N ALA A 391 14.53 -0.83 -7.38
CA ALA A 391 15.31 -1.29 -6.23
C ALA A 391 14.52 -2.28 -5.37
N VAL A 392 13.22 -2.03 -5.17
CA VAL A 392 12.33 -2.95 -4.43
C VAL A 392 12.12 -4.24 -5.20
N VAL A 393 11.78 -4.17 -6.48
CA VAL A 393 11.53 -5.35 -7.33
C VAL A 393 12.79 -6.22 -7.45
N LEU A 394 13.95 -5.62 -7.64
CA LEU A 394 15.23 -6.35 -7.67
C LEU A 394 15.51 -7.07 -6.34
N HIS A 395 15.19 -6.43 -5.20
CA HIS A 395 15.33 -7.07 -3.90
C HIS A 395 14.40 -8.28 -3.74
N LEU A 396 13.15 -8.16 -4.16
CA LEU A 396 12.15 -9.25 -4.12
C LEU A 396 12.59 -10.43 -4.98
N ASN A 397 13.21 -10.16 -6.12
CA ASN A 397 13.74 -11.16 -7.06
C ASN A 397 15.12 -11.73 -6.63
N GLY A 398 15.64 -11.38 -5.46
CA GLY A 398 16.93 -11.87 -4.96
C GLY A 398 18.18 -11.24 -5.60
N ARG A 399 18.01 -10.23 -6.47
CA ARG A 399 19.11 -9.50 -7.15
C ARG A 399 19.66 -8.38 -6.26
N TYR A 400 20.25 -8.78 -5.13
CA TYR A 400 20.61 -7.86 -4.04
C TYR A 400 21.67 -6.83 -4.40
N ASP A 401 22.65 -7.18 -5.23
CA ASP A 401 23.71 -6.25 -5.69
C ASP A 401 23.12 -5.12 -6.53
N GLU A 402 22.26 -5.49 -7.45
CA GLU A 402 21.61 -4.52 -8.33
C GLU A 402 20.62 -3.66 -7.55
N SER A 403 19.88 -4.25 -6.61
CA SER A 403 19.03 -3.51 -5.68
C SER A 403 19.84 -2.47 -4.90
N ALA A 404 20.99 -2.86 -4.32
CA ALA A 404 21.86 -1.93 -3.60
C ALA A 404 22.35 -0.78 -4.49
N ALA A 405 22.74 -1.09 -5.73
CA ALA A 405 23.17 -0.06 -6.69
C ALA A 405 22.05 0.93 -7.07
N LYS A 406 20.80 0.45 -7.15
CA LYS A 406 19.64 1.34 -7.37
C LYS A 406 19.37 2.20 -6.14
N TRP A 407 19.41 1.64 -4.93
CA TRP A 407 19.28 2.43 -3.70
C TRP A 407 20.37 3.48 -3.56
N GLU A 408 21.61 3.19 -3.97
CA GLU A 408 22.68 4.19 -4.00
C GLU A 408 22.34 5.36 -4.95
N GLN A 409 21.72 5.06 -6.09
CA GLN A 409 21.27 6.10 -7.01
C GLN A 409 20.12 6.92 -6.41
N VAL A 410 19.16 6.27 -5.72
CA VAL A 410 18.09 6.97 -4.98
C VAL A 410 18.67 7.97 -3.99
N LEU A 411 19.73 7.62 -3.25
CA LEU A 411 20.40 8.52 -2.31
C LEU A 411 21.05 9.75 -2.96
N LYS A 412 21.35 9.72 -4.27
CA LYS A 412 21.84 10.90 -5.00
C LYS A 412 20.73 11.93 -5.21
N TYR A 413 19.47 11.48 -5.28
CA TYR A 413 18.29 12.37 -5.41
C TYR A 413 17.73 12.77 -4.04
N ASN A 414 17.79 11.87 -3.07
CA ASN A 414 17.29 12.08 -1.72
C ASN A 414 18.24 11.49 -0.68
N ALA A 415 19.23 12.27 -0.26
CA ALA A 415 20.24 11.83 0.72
C ALA A 415 19.64 11.53 2.11
N ASN A 416 18.43 12.01 2.40
CA ASN A 416 17.74 11.78 3.67
C ASN A 416 16.76 10.58 3.62
N SER A 417 16.77 9.80 2.53
CA SER A 417 15.87 8.65 2.40
C SER A 417 16.27 7.52 3.36
N GLU A 418 15.60 7.45 4.52
CA GLU A 418 15.80 6.34 5.48
C GLU A 418 15.47 4.99 4.83
N LEU A 419 14.46 4.95 3.95
CA LEU A 419 14.09 3.75 3.21
C LEU A 419 15.25 3.24 2.33
N ALA A 420 15.95 4.12 1.63
CA ALA A 420 17.09 3.73 0.80
C ALA A 420 18.23 3.14 1.64
N TYR A 421 18.51 3.73 2.81
CA TYR A 421 19.48 3.15 3.75
C TYR A 421 19.04 1.78 4.26
N ILE A 422 17.75 1.60 4.57
CA ILE A 422 17.21 0.29 4.97
C ILE A 422 17.34 -0.73 3.85
N GLY A 423 17.01 -0.34 2.61
CA GLY A 423 17.15 -1.18 1.42
C GLY A 423 18.57 -1.66 1.18
N MET A 424 19.55 -0.74 1.25
CA MET A 424 20.97 -1.09 1.19
C MET A 424 21.36 -2.03 2.34
N GLY A 425 20.92 -1.74 3.56
CA GLY A 425 21.16 -2.61 4.72
C GLY A 425 20.63 -4.03 4.52
N LYS A 426 19.42 -4.18 3.96
CA LYS A 426 18.80 -5.48 3.63
C LYS A 426 19.62 -6.21 2.57
N ALA A 427 20.08 -5.53 1.51
CA ALA A 427 20.91 -6.11 0.47
C ALA A 427 22.24 -6.65 1.05
N TYR A 428 22.97 -5.84 1.83
CA TYR A 428 24.22 -6.27 2.49
C TYR A 428 24.00 -7.40 3.51
N LEU A 429 22.86 -7.39 4.23
CA LEU A 429 22.52 -8.48 5.14
C LEU A 429 22.37 -9.83 4.44
N ARG A 430 21.79 -9.82 3.24
CA ARG A 430 21.63 -11.03 2.42
C ARG A 430 22.93 -11.53 1.78
N LYS A 431 23.93 -10.68 1.70
CA LYS A 431 25.28 -10.99 1.22
C LYS A 431 26.23 -11.42 2.35
N ASP A 432 25.73 -11.54 3.57
CA ASP A 432 26.50 -11.80 4.78
C ASP A 432 27.55 -10.72 5.11
N GLU A 433 27.39 -9.52 4.51
CA GLU A 433 28.24 -8.35 4.81
C GLU A 433 27.69 -7.59 6.04
N PHE A 434 27.70 -8.27 7.20
CA PHE A 434 27.00 -7.82 8.41
C PHE A 434 27.45 -6.45 8.93
N ARG A 435 28.75 -6.11 8.80
CA ARG A 435 29.26 -4.80 9.23
C ARG A 435 28.70 -3.64 8.41
N LEU A 436 28.59 -3.83 7.09
CA LEU A 436 27.97 -2.84 6.21
C LEU A 436 26.46 -2.77 6.44
N ALA A 437 25.81 -3.92 6.59
CA ALA A 437 24.39 -3.98 6.92
C ALA A 437 24.06 -3.18 8.19
N MET A 438 24.84 -3.38 9.28
CA MET A 438 24.72 -2.61 10.52
C MET A 438 24.88 -1.11 10.31
N LYS A 439 25.86 -0.69 9.50
CA LYS A 439 26.09 0.73 9.18
C LYS A 439 24.86 1.36 8.55
N TYR A 440 24.31 0.69 7.54
CA TYR A 440 23.16 1.20 6.78
C TYR A 440 21.86 1.15 7.60
N PHE A 441 21.61 0.09 8.38
CA PHE A 441 20.46 0.05 9.29
C PHE A 441 20.52 1.13 10.37
N LYS A 442 21.72 1.51 10.82
CA LYS A 442 21.88 2.63 11.76
C LYS A 442 21.51 3.96 11.09
N LEU A 443 21.90 4.19 9.83
CA LEU A 443 21.55 5.39 9.06
C LEU A 443 20.06 5.45 8.76
N GLY A 444 19.40 4.30 8.49
CA GLY A 444 17.97 4.20 8.25
C GLY A 444 17.14 4.02 9.53
N ASN A 445 17.69 4.24 10.73
CA ASN A 445 16.99 4.11 12.02
C ASN A 445 16.26 2.76 12.24
N LYS A 446 16.69 1.69 11.56
CA LYS A 446 16.03 0.36 11.60
C LYS A 446 16.67 -0.54 12.66
N ARG A 447 16.29 -0.34 13.92
CA ARG A 447 16.89 -0.97 15.09
C ARG A 447 16.76 -2.50 15.12
N ASP A 448 15.62 -3.05 14.74
CA ASP A 448 15.37 -4.49 14.70
C ASP A 448 16.30 -5.22 13.72
N TYR A 449 16.45 -4.68 12.49
CA TYR A 449 17.38 -5.21 11.51
C TYR A 449 18.85 -4.98 11.90
N TYR A 450 19.17 -3.85 12.54
CA TYR A 450 20.49 -3.63 13.11
C TYR A 450 20.85 -4.72 14.13
N SER A 451 19.93 -5.03 15.04
CA SER A 451 20.14 -6.07 16.07
C SER A 451 20.33 -7.44 15.43
N LYS A 452 19.54 -7.77 14.40
CA LYS A 452 19.69 -9.00 13.64
C LYS A 452 21.07 -9.10 12.97
N ALA A 453 21.49 -8.04 12.29
CA ALA A 453 22.81 -7.99 11.65
C ALA A 453 23.95 -8.09 12.68
N PHE A 454 23.79 -7.45 13.85
CA PHE A 454 24.75 -7.52 14.95
C PHE A 454 24.86 -8.93 15.53
N ASP A 455 23.74 -9.64 15.70
CA ASP A 455 23.75 -11.03 16.20
C ASP A 455 24.50 -11.97 15.25
N LEU A 456 24.25 -11.82 13.95
CA LEU A 456 24.95 -12.61 12.92
C LEU A 456 26.45 -12.26 12.88
N TYR A 457 26.79 -10.97 12.91
CA TYR A 457 28.18 -10.52 12.98
C TYR A 457 28.90 -11.06 14.22
N ARG A 458 28.23 -11.04 15.37
CA ARG A 458 28.79 -11.59 16.61
C ARG A 458 29.06 -13.09 16.49
N GLN A 459 28.13 -13.84 15.86
CA GLN A 459 28.32 -15.28 15.62
C GLN A 459 29.52 -15.55 14.70
N GLU A 460 29.69 -14.78 13.64
CA GLU A 460 30.84 -14.84 12.73
C GLU A 460 32.12 -14.59 13.48
N VAL A 461 32.24 -13.46 14.20
CA VAL A 461 33.45 -13.10 14.98
C VAL A 461 33.79 -14.13 16.06
N ILE A 462 32.79 -14.67 16.74
CA ILE A 462 33.02 -15.71 17.75
C ILE A 462 33.47 -17.01 17.07
N GLY A 463 32.85 -17.39 15.94
CA GLY A 463 33.23 -18.59 15.18
C GLY A 463 34.68 -18.54 14.71
N ASP A 464 35.06 -17.45 14.06
CA ASP A 464 36.42 -17.24 13.53
C ASP A 464 37.49 -17.20 14.61
N ASN A 465 37.15 -16.70 15.79
CA ASN A 465 38.09 -16.58 16.89
C ASN A 465 37.92 -17.64 17.98
N PHE A 466 37.06 -18.65 17.76
CA PHE A 466 36.70 -19.63 18.78
C PHE A 466 37.94 -20.31 19.41
N GLY A 467 38.92 -20.74 18.59
CA GLY A 467 40.15 -21.35 19.04
C GLY A 467 40.96 -20.44 19.97
N TRP A 468 41.11 -19.17 19.61
CA TRP A 468 41.82 -18.19 20.43
C TRP A 468 41.08 -17.86 21.73
N ILE A 469 39.77 -17.82 21.71
CA ILE A 469 38.94 -17.60 22.90
C ILE A 469 39.15 -18.76 23.90
N VAL A 470 39.11 -20.00 23.44
CA VAL A 470 39.31 -21.20 24.26
C VAL A 470 40.74 -21.20 24.85
N ILE A 471 41.78 -20.94 24.04
CA ILE A 471 43.14 -20.87 24.49
C ILE A 471 43.28 -19.78 25.56
N SER A 472 42.74 -18.61 25.36
CA SER A 472 42.80 -17.49 26.32
C SER A 472 42.14 -17.85 27.65
N ILE A 473 40.99 -18.52 27.63
CA ILE A 473 40.32 -19.01 28.86
C ILE A 473 41.18 -20.04 29.57
N LEU A 474 41.79 -20.98 28.85
CA LEU A 474 42.68 -21.99 29.45
C LEU A 474 43.91 -21.34 30.10
N VAL A 475 44.54 -20.37 29.43
CA VAL A 475 45.70 -19.61 29.99
C VAL A 475 45.29 -18.87 31.25
N LEU A 476 44.11 -18.21 31.27
CA LEU A 476 43.63 -17.54 32.48
C LEU A 476 43.36 -18.51 33.63
N LEU A 477 42.77 -19.67 33.36
CA LEU A 477 42.50 -20.70 34.38
C LEU A 477 43.79 -21.29 34.95
N VAL A 478 44.77 -21.63 34.10
CA VAL A 478 46.06 -22.12 34.54
C VAL A 478 46.83 -21.04 35.31
N GLY A 479 46.87 -19.82 34.79
CA GLY A 479 47.51 -18.67 35.45
C GLY A 479 46.89 -18.37 36.82
N SER A 480 45.57 -18.45 36.95
CA SER A 480 44.89 -18.28 38.24
C SER A 480 45.26 -19.34 39.27
N LYS A 481 45.38 -20.62 38.84
CA LYS A 481 45.84 -21.72 39.71
C LYS A 481 47.31 -21.53 40.16
N ILE A 482 48.17 -21.13 39.22
CA ILE A 482 49.60 -20.84 39.55
C ILE A 482 49.71 -19.68 40.56
N LEU A 483 48.99 -18.59 40.32
CA LEU A 483 48.94 -17.43 41.22
C LEU A 483 48.44 -17.81 42.62
N LYS A 484 47.39 -18.63 42.73
CA LYS A 484 46.88 -19.15 44.00
C LYS A 484 47.93 -19.97 44.69
N LYS A 485 48.67 -20.85 43.97
CA LYS A 485 49.74 -21.68 44.53
C LYS A 485 50.94 -20.86 45.01
N VAL A 486 51.38 -19.83 44.28
CA VAL A 486 52.42 -18.88 44.65
C VAL A 486 52.04 -18.08 45.90
N ARG A 487 50.76 -17.54 45.92
CA ARG A 487 50.26 -16.82 47.11
C ARG A 487 50.20 -17.72 48.37
N ALA A 488 49.77 -18.98 48.19
CA ALA A 488 49.75 -19.94 49.30
C ALA A 488 51.16 -20.26 49.84
N ARG A 489 52.16 -20.46 48.94
CA ARG A 489 53.55 -20.65 49.32
C ARG A 489 54.16 -19.44 50.05
N LYS A 490 53.84 -18.23 49.55
CA LYS A 490 54.30 -16.98 50.19
C LYS A 490 53.70 -16.79 51.59
N LYS A 491 52.40 -17.13 51.77
CA LYS A 491 51.76 -17.13 53.09
C LYS A 491 52.36 -18.19 54.05
N ALA A 492 52.66 -19.36 53.52
CA ALA A 492 53.30 -20.43 54.34
C ALA A 492 54.74 -20.06 54.75
N GLY A 493 55.52 -19.41 53.85
CA GLY A 493 56.88 -18.92 54.19
C GLY A 493 56.86 -17.81 55.25
N ILE A 494 55.90 -16.87 55.17
CA ILE A 494 55.75 -15.82 56.17
C ILE A 494 55.33 -16.41 57.53
N LYS A 495 54.46 -17.44 57.52
CA LYS A 495 54.10 -18.15 58.77
C LYS A 495 55.27 -18.98 59.41
N ALA A 496 56.16 -19.49 58.58
CA ALA A 496 57.33 -20.21 59.02
C ALA A 496 58.42 -19.28 59.65
N MET A 497 58.60 -18.07 59.06
CA MET A 497 59.51 -17.05 59.61
C MET A 497 59.01 -16.48 60.95
N GLY A 498 57.72 -16.25 61.12
CA GLY A 498 57.19 -15.76 62.40
C GLY A 498 57.09 -16.81 63.50
N LYS A 499 57.46 -18.08 63.26
CA LYS A 499 57.61 -19.13 64.25
C LYS A 499 59.08 -19.33 64.73
N VAL A 500 60.04 -18.67 64.11
CA VAL A 500 61.47 -18.73 64.47
C VAL A 500 61.84 -17.55 65.37
N GLU A 501 60.99 -16.51 65.48
CA GLU A 501 61.23 -15.32 66.34
C GLU A 501 60.37 -15.32 67.63
N ALA A 502 59.70 -16.40 67.94
CA ALA A 502 58.98 -16.62 69.21
C ALA A 502 59.61 -17.84 69.93
#